data_0708e9bd422cd440e3ad761754827e86
#
_entry.id   0708e9bd422cd440e3ad761754827e86
#
_cell.length_a   1.000
_cell.length_b   1.000
_cell.length_c   1.000
_cell.angle_alpha   90.00
_cell.angle_beta   90.00
_cell.angle_gamma   90.00
#
_symmetry.space_group_name_H-M   'P 1'
#
loop_
_entity.id
_entity.type
_entity.pdbx_description
1 polymer ?
#
loop_
_entity_poly.entity_id
_entity_poly.type
_entity_poly.pdbx_seq_one_letter_code
_entity_poly.pdbx_strand_id
1 'polypeptide(L)'
;MGDALLMVATDRVSAFDVVMEEGLAGKGILLTQISLYWFAQVGAITQHHLVDNHAARIVALGKDYPELQYRSMIVKKLTPLPTEAVVRGYLSGSGWKAYQESGK
;
A
#
# COMPACT_ATOMS: atom_id res chain seq x y z
N MET A 1 16.99 1.48 -9.94
CA MET A 1 16.69 0.84 -8.67
C MET A 1 16.91 -0.68 -8.61
N GLY A 2 17.35 -1.29 -9.68
CA GLY A 2 17.68 -2.71 -9.67
C GLY A 2 16.51 -3.59 -9.23
N ASP A 3 16.68 -4.26 -8.09
CA ASP A 3 15.68 -5.21 -7.57
C ASP A 3 14.60 -4.58 -6.70
N ALA A 4 14.55 -3.25 -6.65
CA ALA A 4 13.56 -2.53 -5.84
C ALA A 4 12.61 -1.73 -6.71
N LEU A 5 11.41 -1.50 -6.20
CA LEU A 5 10.37 -0.68 -6.83
C LEU A 5 10.08 0.52 -5.95
N LEU A 6 9.82 1.65 -6.59
CA LEU A 6 9.30 2.83 -5.90
C LEU A 6 7.79 2.84 -6.04
N MET A 7 7.09 2.69 -4.92
CA MET A 7 5.63 2.76 -4.88
C MET A 7 5.21 4.12 -4.37
N VAL A 8 4.46 4.86 -5.18
CA VAL A 8 3.99 6.21 -4.84
C VAL A 8 2.47 6.16 -4.65
N ALA A 9 2.02 6.54 -3.47
CA ALA A 9 0.60 6.64 -3.18
C ALA A 9 0.12 8.06 -3.49
N THR A 10 -0.82 8.17 -4.42
CA THR A 10 -1.42 9.44 -4.80
C THR A 10 -2.64 9.72 -3.92
N ASP A 11 -3.20 10.91 -4.06
CA ASP A 11 -4.41 11.30 -3.32
C ASP A 11 -5.69 10.99 -4.10
N ARG A 12 -5.55 10.30 -5.25
CA ARG A 12 -6.71 9.89 -6.03
C ARG A 12 -7.54 8.86 -5.28
N VAL A 13 -8.84 8.93 -5.47
CA VAL A 13 -9.80 8.04 -4.84
C VAL A 13 -10.57 7.30 -5.92
N SER A 14 -10.71 5.99 -5.79
CA SER A 14 -11.61 5.22 -6.64
C SER A 14 -12.72 4.60 -5.78
N ALA A 15 -13.92 4.59 -6.34
CA ALA A 15 -15.08 3.96 -5.71
C ALA A 15 -15.82 3.19 -6.77
N PHE A 16 -16.19 1.94 -6.47
CA PHE A 16 -16.82 1.04 -7.44
C PHE A 16 -16.01 0.92 -8.74
N ASP A 17 -14.68 0.83 -8.61
CA ASP A 17 -13.72 0.75 -9.72
C ASP A 17 -13.71 1.98 -10.62
N VAL A 18 -14.28 3.10 -10.20
CA VAL A 18 -14.26 4.38 -10.91
C VAL A 18 -13.38 5.36 -10.16
N VAL A 19 -12.39 5.93 -10.86
CA VAL A 19 -11.52 6.96 -10.27
C VAL A 19 -12.31 8.26 -10.17
N MET A 20 -12.38 8.81 -8.95
CA MET A 20 -13.09 10.06 -8.69
C MET A 20 -12.32 11.23 -9.30
N GLU A 21 -13.04 12.27 -9.76
CA GLU A 21 -12.42 13.45 -10.35
C GLU A 21 -11.59 14.22 -9.33
N GLU A 22 -12.07 14.32 -8.09
CA GLU A 22 -11.35 15.01 -7.03
C GLU A 22 -10.66 14.01 -6.12
N GLY A 23 -9.38 14.28 -5.78
CA GLY A 23 -8.66 13.51 -4.81
C GLY A 23 -8.94 13.99 -3.39
N LEU A 24 -8.54 13.18 -2.41
CA LEU A 24 -8.56 13.56 -1.00
C LEU A 24 -7.16 13.98 -0.59
N ALA A 25 -6.98 15.26 -0.28
CA ALA A 25 -5.67 15.81 0.09
C ALA A 25 -5.12 15.05 1.31
N GLY A 26 -3.87 14.58 1.20
CA GLY A 26 -3.20 13.85 2.26
C GLY A 26 -3.51 12.35 2.32
N LYS A 27 -4.41 11.84 1.49
CA LYS A 27 -4.77 10.41 1.50
C LYS A 27 -3.55 9.52 1.25
N GLY A 28 -2.74 9.84 0.23
CA GLY A 28 -1.56 9.04 -0.11
C GLY A 28 -0.54 9.03 1.01
N ILE A 29 -0.31 10.18 1.64
CA ILE A 29 0.60 10.31 2.77
C ILE A 29 0.09 9.48 3.95
N LEU A 30 -1.18 9.62 4.29
CA LEU A 30 -1.78 8.88 5.41
C LEU A 30 -1.68 7.38 5.22
N LEU A 31 -2.06 6.87 4.04
CA LEU A 31 -2.01 5.44 3.76
C LEU A 31 -0.57 4.90 3.81
N THR A 32 0.39 5.65 3.27
CA THR A 32 1.79 5.25 3.30
C THR A 32 2.31 5.19 4.74
N GLN A 33 2.03 6.18 5.57
CA GLN A 33 2.49 6.21 6.95
C GLN A 33 1.85 5.10 7.78
N ILE A 34 0.58 4.80 7.57
CA ILE A 34 -0.09 3.69 8.22
C ILE A 34 0.56 2.36 7.82
N SER A 35 0.86 2.18 6.53
CA SER A 35 1.53 0.97 6.04
C SER A 35 2.91 0.79 6.67
N LEU A 36 3.69 1.87 6.75
CA LEU A 36 5.01 1.82 7.36
C LEU A 36 4.94 1.45 8.84
N TYR A 37 3.95 1.99 9.55
CA TYR A 37 3.71 1.65 10.95
C TYR A 37 3.46 0.14 11.10
N TRP A 38 2.56 -0.41 10.28
CA TRP A 38 2.24 -1.83 10.36
C TRP A 38 3.39 -2.74 9.94
N PHE A 39 4.18 -2.35 8.94
CA PHE A 39 5.39 -3.10 8.59
C PHE A 39 6.36 -3.18 9.77
N ALA A 40 6.50 -2.09 10.52
CA ALA A 40 7.34 -2.09 11.71
C ALA A 40 6.82 -3.06 12.79
N GLN A 41 5.48 -3.14 12.94
CA GLN A 41 4.85 -4.04 13.91
C GLN A 41 4.97 -5.50 13.50
N VAL A 42 4.71 -5.83 12.23
CA VAL A 42 4.72 -7.21 11.75
C VAL A 42 6.11 -7.74 11.44
N GLY A 43 7.11 -6.87 11.36
CA GLY A 43 8.49 -7.27 11.04
C GLY A 43 9.09 -8.27 12.03
N ALA A 44 8.60 -8.29 13.27
CA ALA A 44 9.00 -9.26 14.27
C ALA A 44 8.29 -10.61 14.11
N ILE A 45 7.23 -10.68 13.30
CA ILE A 45 6.38 -11.86 13.14
C ILE A 45 6.65 -12.54 11.80
N THR A 46 6.76 -11.75 10.74
CA THR A 46 6.92 -12.26 9.38
C THR A 46 7.76 -11.32 8.54
N GLN A 47 8.21 -11.82 7.40
CA GLN A 47 8.90 -10.98 6.41
C GLN A 47 7.90 -10.13 5.63
N HIS A 48 8.38 -8.99 5.12
CA HIS A 48 7.61 -8.11 4.27
C HIS A 48 8.50 -7.57 3.14
N HIS A 49 7.91 -6.84 2.21
CA HIS A 49 8.63 -6.41 1.01
C HIS A 49 9.33 -5.04 1.13
N LEU A 50 9.19 -4.35 2.25
CA LEU A 50 9.89 -3.07 2.45
C LEU A 50 11.41 -3.32 2.54
N VAL A 51 12.22 -2.53 1.81
CA VAL A 51 13.67 -2.71 1.85
C VAL A 51 14.25 -2.26 3.20
N ASP A 52 15.37 -2.87 3.62
CA ASP A 52 15.95 -2.60 4.94
C ASP A 52 16.43 -1.16 5.10
N ASN A 53 16.95 -0.56 4.02
CA ASN A 53 17.47 0.81 4.04
C ASN A 53 16.44 1.83 3.55
N HIS A 54 15.15 1.52 3.70
CA HIS A 54 14.05 2.34 3.19
C HIS A 54 14.14 3.79 3.66
N ALA A 55 14.31 4.02 4.96
CA ALA A 55 14.29 5.37 5.53
C ALA A 55 15.39 6.26 4.92
N ALA A 56 16.61 5.74 4.79
CA ALA A 56 17.71 6.49 4.21
C ALA A 56 17.48 6.81 2.74
N ARG A 57 16.93 5.85 1.99
CA ARG A 57 16.65 6.03 0.55
C ARG A 57 15.52 7.04 0.31
N ILE A 58 14.51 7.06 1.17
CA ILE A 58 13.41 8.03 1.07
C ILE A 58 13.91 9.44 1.39
N VAL A 59 14.78 9.62 2.38
CA VAL A 59 15.37 10.92 2.68
C VAL A 59 16.18 11.44 1.49
N ALA A 60 16.98 10.57 0.85
CA ALA A 60 17.75 10.95 -0.33
C ALA A 60 16.83 11.34 -1.50
N LEU A 61 15.75 10.58 -1.71
CA LEU A 61 14.77 10.86 -2.77
C LEU A 61 14.06 12.20 -2.52
N GLY A 62 13.72 12.50 -1.28
CA GLY A 62 13.02 13.72 -0.91
C GLY A 62 13.79 15.00 -1.15
N LYS A 63 15.13 14.92 -1.25
CA LYS A 63 15.95 16.07 -1.60
C LYS A 63 15.73 16.50 -3.05
N ASP A 64 15.56 15.55 -3.96
CA ASP A 64 15.37 15.81 -5.38
C ASP A 64 13.88 15.93 -5.75
N TYR A 65 13.02 15.20 -5.05
CA TYR A 65 11.59 15.12 -5.33
C TYR A 65 10.79 15.27 -4.04
N PRO A 66 10.68 16.51 -3.50
CA PRO A 66 9.97 16.72 -2.22
C PRO A 66 8.54 16.23 -2.22
N GLU A 67 7.87 16.26 -3.37
CA GLU A 67 6.47 15.83 -3.50
C GLU A 67 6.28 14.33 -3.28
N LEU A 68 7.35 13.53 -3.41
CA LEU A 68 7.28 12.09 -3.18
C LEU A 68 7.55 11.70 -1.74
N GLN A 69 8.08 12.62 -0.93
CA GLN A 69 8.36 12.36 0.47
C GLN A 69 7.05 12.06 1.22
N TYR A 70 7.09 11.13 2.15
CA TYR A 70 5.97 10.69 2.99
C TYR A 70 4.88 9.89 2.27
N ARG A 71 4.80 9.92 0.94
CA ARG A 71 3.80 9.15 0.18
C ARG A 71 4.39 8.01 -0.64
N SER A 72 5.68 7.74 -0.46
CA SER A 72 6.38 6.75 -1.26
C SER A 72 7.03 5.68 -0.38
N MET A 73 7.09 4.45 -0.90
CA MET A 73 7.79 3.34 -0.27
C MET A 73 8.72 2.71 -1.29
N ILE A 74 9.88 2.26 -0.83
CA ILE A 74 10.82 1.49 -1.64
C ILE A 74 10.72 0.04 -1.20
N VAL A 75 10.28 -0.82 -2.11
CA VAL A 75 9.95 -2.20 -1.80
C VAL A 75 10.71 -3.15 -2.73
N LYS A 76 10.88 -4.40 -2.29
CA LYS A 76 11.49 -5.44 -3.09
C LYS A 76 10.61 -5.75 -4.29
N LYS A 77 11.25 -5.96 -5.45
CA LYS A 77 10.53 -6.36 -6.66
C LYS A 77 10.25 -7.86 -6.57
N LEU A 78 9.02 -8.22 -6.30
CA LEU A 78 8.57 -9.60 -6.13
C LEU A 78 7.55 -9.96 -7.20
N THR A 79 7.41 -11.26 -7.45
CA THR A 79 6.37 -11.77 -8.35
C THR A 79 5.06 -11.90 -7.55
N PRO A 80 4.02 -11.13 -7.90
CA PRO A 80 2.76 -11.24 -7.18
C PRO A 80 2.04 -12.54 -7.49
N LEU A 81 1.32 -13.06 -6.50
CA LEU A 81 0.45 -14.21 -6.71
C LEU A 81 -0.79 -13.77 -7.50
N PRO A 82 -1.36 -14.66 -8.35
CA PRO A 82 -2.55 -14.32 -9.12
C PRO A 82 -3.84 -14.32 -8.30
N THR A 83 -3.73 -14.33 -6.98
CA THR A 83 -4.85 -14.39 -6.05
C THR A 83 -4.68 -13.33 -4.97
N GLU A 84 -5.74 -12.59 -4.70
CA GLU A 84 -5.76 -11.62 -3.62
C GLU A 84 -6.24 -12.28 -2.34
N ALA A 85 -5.46 -12.16 -1.27
CA ALA A 85 -5.84 -12.65 0.06
C ALA A 85 -6.39 -11.48 0.87
N VAL A 86 -7.67 -11.55 1.24
CA VAL A 86 -8.32 -10.50 2.03
C VAL A 86 -8.78 -11.09 3.35
N VAL A 87 -8.23 -10.56 4.45
CA VAL A 87 -8.62 -10.94 5.81
C VAL A 87 -9.57 -9.88 6.34
N ARG A 88 -10.76 -10.28 6.74
CA ARG A 88 -11.80 -9.37 7.21
C ARG A 88 -12.18 -9.67 8.65
N GLY A 89 -12.44 -8.62 9.44
CA GLY A 89 -13.00 -8.79 10.77
C GLY A 89 -14.44 -9.25 10.73
N TYR A 90 -15.17 -8.83 9.69
CA TYR A 90 -16.58 -9.18 9.48
C TYR A 90 -16.80 -9.51 8.02
N LEU A 91 -17.84 -10.34 7.75
CA LEU A 91 -18.23 -10.68 6.39
C LEU A 91 -19.00 -9.49 5.79
N SER A 92 -18.32 -8.66 5.00
CA SER A 92 -18.87 -7.44 4.43
C SER A 92 -18.33 -7.20 3.03
N GLY A 93 -18.86 -6.20 2.32
CA GLY A 93 -18.40 -5.83 0.98
C GLY A 93 -18.45 -7.00 0.01
N SER A 94 -17.39 -7.21 -0.74
CA SER A 94 -17.31 -8.30 -1.74
C SER A 94 -17.42 -9.67 -1.10
N GLY A 95 -16.92 -9.83 0.14
CA GLY A 95 -17.04 -11.09 0.89
C GLY A 95 -18.49 -11.44 1.19
N TRP A 96 -19.29 -10.44 1.57
CA TRP A 96 -20.72 -10.63 1.81
C TRP A 96 -21.46 -11.01 0.53
N LYS A 97 -21.14 -10.33 -0.58
CA LYS A 97 -21.74 -10.66 -1.89
C LYS A 97 -21.41 -12.09 -2.32
N ALA A 98 -20.14 -12.50 -2.18
CA ALA A 98 -19.71 -13.85 -2.54
C ALA A 98 -20.44 -14.89 -1.69
N TYR A 99 -20.62 -14.65 -0.40
CA TYR A 99 -21.36 -15.53 0.49
C TYR A 99 -22.81 -15.66 0.09
N GLN A 100 -23.47 -14.53 -0.26
CA GLN A 100 -24.88 -14.57 -0.70
C GLN A 100 -25.06 -15.35 -2.00
N GLU A 101 -24.08 -15.29 -2.92
CA GLU A 101 -24.18 -15.96 -4.21
C GLU A 101 -23.85 -17.46 -4.12
N SER A 102 -22.83 -17.83 -3.32
CA SER A 102 -22.31 -19.20 -3.29
C SER A 102 -22.53 -19.92 -1.96
N GLY A 103 -22.89 -19.23 -0.91
CA GLY A 103 -23.07 -19.82 0.42
C GLY A 103 -21.77 -20.22 1.11
N LYS A 104 -20.63 -19.70 0.62
CA LYS A 104 -19.30 -20.07 1.14
C LYS A 104 -18.54 -18.90 1.70
#